data_9613908b83a687a3aa8f5bbcd921d149
#
_entry.id   9613908b83a687a3aa8f5bbcd921d149
#
_cell.length_a   1.000
_cell.length_b   1.000
_cell.length_c   1.000
_cell.angle_alpha   90.00
_cell.angle_beta   90.00
_cell.angle_gamma   90.00
#
_symmetry.space_group_name_H-M   'P 1'
#
loop_
_entity.id
_entity.type
_entity.pdbx_description
1 polymer ?
#
loop_
_entity_poly.entity_id
_entity_poly.type
_entity_poly.pdbx_seq_one_letter_code
_entity_poly.pdbx_strand_id
1 'polypeptide(L)'
;QQRVAIARALVTGPAIICMDEPLSNLDAKLRVSMRTEIRRIQQEVGITAIYVTHDQSEAMALSDQIIIMNKGVVAQIGTPQEIYYHPVSEFVADFIGEANFLRGKMTGTENGLAVLDVEGERLAVVPREGMRVGEEYTVVLRPESAALSDKGGLPCTVELSCFMGSYQNYHVRVG
;
A
#
# COMPACT_ATOMS: atom_id res chain seq x y z
N GLN A 1 7.79 -5.19 -28.65
CA GLN A 1 8.40 -3.86 -28.87
C GLN A 1 9.04 -3.32 -27.59
N GLN A 2 8.39 -3.32 -26.43
CA GLN A 2 8.90 -2.76 -25.17
C GLN A 2 10.20 -3.44 -24.68
N ARG A 3 10.30 -4.78 -24.74
CA ARG A 3 11.54 -5.51 -24.39
C ARG A 3 12.74 -5.04 -25.22
N VAL A 4 12.52 -4.78 -26.51
CA VAL A 4 13.57 -4.27 -27.41
C VAL A 4 13.97 -2.85 -27.03
N ALA A 5 13.03 -2.01 -26.62
CA ALA A 5 13.31 -0.65 -26.16
C ALA A 5 14.18 -0.64 -24.90
N ILE A 6 13.84 -1.47 -23.91
CA ILE A 6 14.64 -1.65 -22.68
C ILE A 6 16.03 -2.18 -23.01
N ALA A 7 16.14 -3.22 -23.84
CA ALA A 7 17.43 -3.78 -24.24
C ALA A 7 18.31 -2.73 -24.96
N ARG A 8 17.73 -1.93 -25.86
CA ARG A 8 18.45 -0.83 -26.54
C ARG A 8 18.95 0.24 -25.56
N ALA A 9 18.15 0.58 -24.55
CA ALA A 9 18.56 1.54 -23.53
C ALA A 9 19.71 1.00 -22.68
N LEU A 10 19.67 -0.30 -22.33
CA LEU A 10 20.72 -0.93 -21.51
C LEU A 10 22.06 -1.12 -22.25
N VAL A 11 22.03 -1.44 -23.55
CA VAL A 11 23.25 -1.69 -24.35
C VAL A 11 24.19 -0.48 -24.39
N THR A 12 23.66 0.74 -24.22
CA THR A 12 24.47 1.96 -24.18
C THR A 12 25.24 2.16 -22.88
N GLY A 13 25.02 1.31 -21.86
CA GLY A 13 25.65 1.37 -20.54
C GLY A 13 25.39 2.68 -19.78
N PRO A 14 24.15 3.17 -19.70
CA PRO A 14 23.86 4.44 -19.05
C PRO A 14 24.01 4.32 -17.52
N ALA A 15 24.34 5.42 -16.84
CA ALA A 15 24.36 5.47 -15.38
C ALA A 15 22.94 5.44 -14.78
N ILE A 16 21.96 5.99 -15.49
CA ILE A 16 20.55 6.06 -15.09
C ILE A 16 19.67 5.70 -16.27
N ILE A 17 18.63 4.90 -16.04
CA ILE A 17 17.58 4.63 -17.01
C ILE A 17 16.24 5.17 -16.49
N CYS A 18 15.51 5.90 -17.34
CA CYS A 18 14.16 6.37 -17.05
C CYS A 18 13.16 5.56 -17.87
N MET A 19 12.18 4.98 -17.20
CA MET A 19 11.11 4.18 -17.79
C MET A 19 9.77 4.80 -17.43
N ASP A 20 9.01 5.20 -18.44
CA ASP A 20 7.68 5.79 -18.29
C ASP A 20 6.63 4.76 -18.72
N GLU A 21 5.86 4.26 -17.77
CA GLU A 21 4.83 3.23 -17.94
C GLU A 21 5.24 2.03 -18.82
N PRO A 22 6.40 1.40 -18.61
CA PRO A 22 6.97 0.45 -19.56
C PRO A 22 6.18 -0.86 -19.70
N LEU A 23 5.22 -1.15 -18.81
CA LEU A 23 4.42 -2.36 -18.82
C LEU A 23 2.92 -2.12 -19.11
N SER A 24 2.51 -0.88 -19.37
CA SER A 24 1.10 -0.49 -19.53
C SER A 24 0.36 -1.24 -20.65
N ASN A 25 1.06 -1.59 -21.74
CA ASN A 25 0.49 -2.25 -22.91
C ASN A 25 0.61 -3.79 -22.91
N LEU A 26 0.93 -4.39 -21.76
CA LEU A 26 1.07 -5.84 -21.63
C LEU A 26 -0.17 -6.46 -20.95
N ASP A 27 -0.49 -7.69 -21.35
CA ASP A 27 -1.49 -8.49 -20.63
C ASP A 27 -1.03 -8.82 -19.21
N ALA A 28 -1.96 -9.15 -18.32
CA ALA A 28 -1.71 -9.34 -16.90
C ALA A 28 -0.63 -10.41 -16.61
N LYS A 29 -0.67 -11.55 -17.33
CA LYS A 29 0.29 -12.64 -17.12
C LYS A 29 1.71 -12.24 -17.55
N LEU A 30 1.81 -11.60 -18.71
CA LEU A 30 3.10 -11.11 -19.23
C LEU A 30 3.66 -9.98 -18.36
N ARG A 31 2.80 -9.11 -17.83
CA ARG A 31 3.17 -8.04 -16.91
C ARG A 31 3.85 -8.58 -15.66
N VAL A 32 3.28 -9.59 -15.01
CA VAL A 32 3.88 -10.23 -13.82
C VAL A 32 5.25 -10.81 -14.13
N SER A 33 5.41 -11.57 -15.23
CA SER A 33 6.71 -12.13 -15.61
C SER A 33 7.74 -11.04 -15.96
N MET A 34 7.31 -9.96 -16.59
CA MET A 34 8.18 -8.84 -16.96
C MET A 34 8.65 -8.03 -15.75
N ARG A 35 7.81 -7.84 -14.73
CA ARG A 35 8.24 -7.21 -13.46
C ARG A 35 9.44 -7.95 -12.88
N THR A 36 9.32 -9.26 -12.70
CA THR A 36 10.41 -10.09 -12.15
C THR A 36 11.68 -9.99 -12.99
N GLU A 37 11.55 -10.02 -14.31
CA GLU A 37 12.70 -9.95 -15.20
C GLU A 37 13.38 -8.58 -15.19
N ILE A 38 12.61 -7.48 -15.19
CA ILE A 38 13.16 -6.12 -15.08
C ILE A 38 13.91 -5.94 -13.77
N ARG A 39 13.32 -6.41 -12.64
CA ARG A 39 14.00 -6.33 -11.34
C ARG A 39 15.29 -7.13 -11.32
N ARG A 40 15.29 -8.34 -11.86
CA ARG A 40 16.48 -9.19 -11.96
C ARG A 40 17.59 -8.51 -12.78
N ILE A 41 17.25 -7.99 -13.95
CA ILE A 41 18.22 -7.30 -14.82
C ILE A 41 18.78 -6.05 -14.13
N GLN A 42 17.92 -5.25 -13.50
CA GLN A 42 18.35 -4.04 -12.81
C GLN A 42 19.36 -4.36 -11.70
N GLN A 43 19.09 -5.41 -10.92
CA GLN A 43 20.01 -5.87 -9.86
C GLN A 43 21.31 -6.45 -10.40
N GLU A 44 21.27 -7.25 -11.47
CA GLU A 44 22.45 -7.83 -12.10
C GLU A 44 23.37 -6.77 -12.73
N VAL A 45 22.77 -5.77 -13.37
CA VAL A 45 23.52 -4.69 -14.03
C VAL A 45 23.95 -3.62 -13.02
N GLY A 46 23.28 -3.51 -11.87
CA GLY A 46 23.55 -2.50 -10.85
C GLY A 46 23.25 -1.06 -11.29
N ILE A 47 22.33 -0.89 -12.24
CA ILE A 47 21.97 0.41 -12.79
C ILE A 47 20.91 1.10 -11.93
N THR A 48 21.00 2.43 -11.81
CA THR A 48 19.94 3.23 -11.23
C THR A 48 18.78 3.36 -12.22
N ALA A 49 17.57 3.00 -11.79
CA ALA A 49 16.37 3.10 -12.62
C ALA A 49 15.33 4.02 -11.96
N ILE A 50 14.82 4.97 -12.75
CA ILE A 50 13.63 5.76 -12.40
C ILE A 50 12.46 5.16 -13.15
N TYR A 51 11.47 4.66 -12.41
CA TYR A 51 10.32 3.96 -12.96
C TYR A 51 9.04 4.75 -12.66
N VAL A 52 8.37 5.24 -13.67
CA VAL A 52 7.08 5.94 -13.53
C VAL A 52 5.97 4.96 -13.88
N THR A 53 5.02 4.81 -12.98
CA THR A 53 3.85 3.95 -13.18
C THR A 53 2.66 4.45 -12.36
N HIS A 54 1.46 4.14 -12.80
CA HIS A 54 0.24 4.26 -12.01
C HIS A 54 -0.20 2.91 -11.39
N ASP A 55 0.48 1.81 -11.72
CA ASP A 55 0.22 0.48 -11.14
C ASP A 55 0.99 0.34 -9.82
N GLN A 56 0.23 0.33 -8.71
CA GLN A 56 0.78 0.19 -7.36
C GLN A 56 1.56 -1.10 -7.17
N SER A 57 1.08 -2.21 -7.78
CA SER A 57 1.75 -3.51 -7.70
C SER A 57 3.12 -3.49 -8.40
N GLU A 58 3.27 -2.69 -9.46
CA GLU A 58 4.56 -2.49 -10.12
C GLU A 58 5.50 -1.70 -9.22
N ALA A 59 5.04 -0.58 -8.66
CA ALA A 59 5.83 0.23 -7.75
C ALA A 59 6.31 -0.58 -6.55
N MET A 60 5.41 -1.35 -5.91
CA MET A 60 5.73 -2.17 -4.73
C MET A 60 6.71 -3.31 -5.04
N ALA A 61 6.62 -3.93 -6.22
CA ALA A 61 7.45 -5.08 -6.58
C ALA A 61 8.83 -4.72 -7.12
N LEU A 62 8.97 -3.56 -7.78
CA LEU A 62 10.16 -3.18 -8.52
C LEU A 62 11.09 -2.24 -7.77
N SER A 63 10.55 -1.41 -6.86
CA SER A 63 11.29 -0.28 -6.32
C SER A 63 12.01 -0.60 -5.01
N ASP A 64 13.17 0.01 -4.82
CA ASP A 64 13.84 0.11 -3.53
C ASP A 64 13.28 1.30 -2.73
N GLN A 65 12.88 2.36 -3.45
CA GLN A 65 12.18 3.52 -2.89
C GLN A 65 11.01 3.91 -3.80
N ILE A 66 9.91 4.32 -3.18
CA ILE A 66 8.72 4.82 -3.85
C ILE A 66 8.57 6.31 -3.53
N ILE A 67 8.26 7.10 -4.54
CA ILE A 67 7.89 8.51 -4.43
C ILE A 67 6.41 8.61 -4.82
N ILE A 68 5.55 8.90 -3.85
CA ILE A 68 4.13 9.17 -4.12
C ILE A 68 3.95 10.65 -4.39
N MET A 69 3.33 10.96 -5.52
CA MET A 69 3.01 12.33 -5.91
C MET A 69 1.51 12.58 -5.87
N ASN A 70 1.12 13.75 -5.39
CA ASN A 70 -0.26 14.23 -5.39
C ASN A 70 -0.30 15.66 -5.94
N LYS A 71 -1.02 15.89 -7.04
CA LYS A 71 -1.19 17.20 -7.67
C LYS A 71 0.14 17.96 -7.88
N GLY A 72 1.18 17.22 -8.34
CA GLY A 72 2.49 17.78 -8.63
C GLY A 72 3.41 17.96 -7.41
N VAL A 73 2.97 17.60 -6.21
CA VAL A 73 3.78 17.66 -4.98
C VAL A 73 4.10 16.26 -4.51
N VAL A 74 5.28 16.06 -3.92
CA VAL A 74 5.65 14.82 -3.27
C VAL A 74 4.85 14.67 -1.97
N ALA A 75 4.03 13.61 -1.89
CA ALA A 75 3.23 13.31 -0.71
C ALA A 75 4.01 12.46 0.31
N GLN A 76 4.77 11.46 -0.16
CA GLN A 76 5.63 10.63 0.69
C GLN A 76 6.76 10.02 -0.14
N ILE A 77 7.91 9.80 0.50
CA ILE A 77 9.03 9.01 -0.01
C ILE A 77 9.35 7.95 1.04
N GLY A 78 9.58 6.71 0.60
CA GLY A 78 9.99 5.63 1.50
C GLY A 78 10.14 4.30 0.77
N THR A 79 10.58 3.29 1.49
CA THR A 79 10.57 1.91 1.01
C THR A 79 9.13 1.43 0.79
N PRO A 80 8.90 0.40 -0.03
CA PRO A 80 7.56 -0.19 -0.19
C PRO A 80 6.87 -0.50 1.15
N GLN A 81 7.60 -1.06 2.10
CA GLN A 81 7.09 -1.40 3.43
C GLN A 81 6.69 -0.15 4.23
N GLU A 82 7.53 0.89 4.22
CA GLU A 82 7.22 2.15 4.93
C GLU A 82 5.98 2.82 4.35
N ILE A 83 5.86 2.87 3.02
CA ILE A 83 4.70 3.45 2.36
C ILE A 83 3.41 2.69 2.71
N TYR A 84 3.47 1.35 2.77
CA TYR A 84 2.32 0.50 3.03
C TYR A 84 1.89 0.50 4.50
N TYR A 85 2.84 0.28 5.41
CA TYR A 85 2.56 0.13 6.84
C TYR A 85 2.59 1.46 7.62
N HIS A 86 3.26 2.47 7.08
CA HIS A 86 3.43 3.77 7.72
C HIS A 86 3.06 4.94 6.80
N PRO A 87 1.86 4.93 6.18
CA PRO A 87 1.42 6.05 5.35
C PRO A 87 1.32 7.32 6.19
N VAL A 88 1.80 8.45 5.66
CA VAL A 88 1.79 9.74 6.39
C VAL A 88 0.44 10.46 6.32
N SER A 89 -0.48 9.99 5.48
CA SER A 89 -1.82 10.57 5.31
C SER A 89 -2.82 9.55 4.81
N GLU A 90 -4.11 9.85 4.99
CA GLU A 90 -5.22 9.05 4.42
C GLU A 90 -5.08 8.92 2.90
N PHE A 91 -4.66 10.00 2.20
CA PHE A 91 -4.42 9.96 0.77
C PHE A 91 -3.38 8.88 0.40
N VAL A 92 -2.26 8.82 1.09
CA VAL A 92 -1.21 7.82 0.80
C VAL A 92 -1.72 6.42 1.11
N ALA A 93 -2.44 6.26 2.23
CA ALA A 93 -3.01 4.97 2.61
C ALA A 93 -3.98 4.42 1.57
N ASP A 94 -4.89 5.27 1.08
CA ASP A 94 -5.88 4.93 0.07
C ASP A 94 -5.26 4.71 -1.31
N PHE A 95 -4.27 5.54 -1.65
CA PHE A 95 -3.60 5.46 -2.95
C PHE A 95 -2.81 4.18 -3.15
N ILE A 96 -2.22 3.59 -2.09
CA ILE A 96 -1.29 2.45 -2.22
C ILE A 96 -1.95 1.07 -2.08
N GLY A 97 -3.22 0.99 -1.80
CA GLY A 97 -3.99 -0.24 -1.65
C GLY A 97 -5.32 -0.01 -0.98
N GLU A 98 -6.17 -1.03 -0.98
CA GLU A 98 -7.47 -0.95 -0.30
C GLU A 98 -7.28 -0.60 1.18
N ALA A 99 -8.01 0.40 1.66
CA ALA A 99 -7.93 0.88 3.03
C ALA A 99 -9.31 1.26 3.55
N ASN A 100 -9.60 0.86 4.78
CA ASN A 100 -10.76 1.34 5.52
C ASN A 100 -10.29 2.34 6.59
N PHE A 101 -11.05 3.39 6.80
CA PHE A 101 -10.72 4.45 7.73
C PHE A 101 -11.75 4.46 8.86
N LEU A 102 -11.27 4.18 10.07
CA LEU A 102 -12.08 4.23 11.28
C LEU A 102 -11.63 5.43 12.11
N ARG A 103 -12.57 6.20 12.62
CA ARG A 103 -12.27 7.29 13.54
C ARG A 103 -12.48 6.84 14.97
N GLY A 104 -11.52 7.12 15.83
CA GLY A 104 -11.60 6.75 17.23
C GLY A 104 -10.90 7.75 18.13
N LYS A 105 -11.44 7.91 19.33
CA LYS A 105 -10.88 8.77 20.36
C LYS A 105 -9.93 7.97 21.23
N MET A 106 -8.71 8.44 21.42
CA MET A 106 -7.74 7.77 22.28
C MET A 106 -8.18 7.85 23.75
N THR A 107 -8.34 6.70 24.38
CA THR A 107 -8.77 6.57 25.78
C THR A 107 -7.63 6.25 26.74
N GLY A 108 -6.53 5.69 26.23
CA GLY A 108 -5.37 5.32 27.05
C GLY A 108 -4.33 4.50 26.28
N THR A 109 -3.45 3.86 27.04
CA THR A 109 -2.45 2.91 26.53
C THR A 109 -2.48 1.64 27.35
N GLU A 110 -2.40 0.49 26.72
CA GLU A 110 -2.32 -0.82 27.37
C GLU A 110 -1.30 -1.70 26.67
N ASN A 111 -0.41 -2.32 27.43
CA ASN A 111 0.64 -3.22 26.91
C ASN A 111 1.49 -2.60 25.77
N GLY A 112 1.72 -1.28 25.80
CA GLY A 112 2.47 -0.55 24.77
C GLY A 112 1.65 -0.20 23.52
N LEU A 113 0.36 -0.52 23.47
CA LEU A 113 -0.58 -0.15 22.40
C LEU A 113 -1.43 1.04 22.84
N ALA A 114 -1.77 1.90 21.88
CA ALA A 114 -2.78 2.94 22.08
C ALA A 114 -4.18 2.28 22.00
N VAL A 115 -5.06 2.65 22.92
CA VAL A 115 -6.45 2.19 22.95
C VAL A 115 -7.35 3.33 22.48
N LEU A 116 -8.08 3.07 21.41
CA LEU A 116 -9.07 4.00 20.88
C LEU A 116 -10.47 3.47 21.13
N ASP A 117 -11.38 4.36 21.40
CA ASP A 117 -12.82 4.12 21.37
C ASP A 117 -13.31 4.38 19.94
N VAL A 118 -13.80 3.35 19.27
CA VAL A 118 -14.37 3.39 17.93
C VAL A 118 -15.80 2.87 18.04
N GLU A 119 -16.78 3.74 17.85
CA GLU A 119 -18.23 3.39 17.95
C GLU A 119 -18.61 2.68 19.26
N GLY A 120 -17.96 3.03 20.38
CA GLY A 120 -18.18 2.40 21.69
C GLY A 120 -17.37 1.13 21.94
N GLU A 121 -16.61 0.66 20.96
CA GLU A 121 -15.75 -0.51 21.07
C GLU A 121 -14.27 -0.13 21.21
N ARG A 122 -13.53 -0.96 21.95
CA ARG A 122 -12.11 -0.71 22.22
C ARG A 122 -11.24 -1.33 21.13
N LEU A 123 -10.49 -0.48 20.43
CA LEU A 123 -9.54 -0.91 19.41
C LEU A 123 -8.09 -0.61 19.88
N ALA A 124 -7.27 -1.65 19.99
CA ALA A 124 -5.86 -1.50 20.32
C ALA A 124 -5.04 -1.37 19.02
N VAL A 125 -4.24 -0.31 18.93
CA VAL A 125 -3.42 0.00 17.74
C VAL A 125 -1.98 0.30 18.13
N VAL A 126 -1.06 0.12 17.21
CA VAL A 126 0.34 0.53 17.38
C VAL A 126 0.38 2.06 17.50
N PRO A 127 0.91 2.61 18.60
CA PRO A 127 0.94 4.05 18.80
C PRO A 127 1.91 4.72 17.83
N ARG A 128 1.58 5.95 17.45
CA ARG A 128 2.50 6.86 16.77
C ARG A 128 3.00 7.91 17.75
N GLU A 129 4.19 8.42 17.48
CA GLU A 129 4.75 9.53 18.25
C GLU A 129 3.79 10.74 18.22
N GLY A 130 3.60 11.36 19.37
CA GLY A 130 2.73 12.51 19.52
C GLY A 130 1.26 12.22 19.79
N MET A 131 0.83 10.95 19.82
CA MET A 131 -0.56 10.61 20.20
C MET A 131 -0.86 10.99 21.65
N ARG A 132 -2.06 11.56 21.89
CA ARG A 132 -2.51 12.02 23.20
C ARG A 132 -3.90 11.50 23.54
N VAL A 133 -4.08 11.12 24.81
CA VAL A 133 -5.39 10.71 25.34
C VAL A 133 -6.38 11.88 25.20
N GLY A 134 -7.57 11.56 24.73
CA GLY A 134 -8.66 12.51 24.52
C GLY A 134 -8.73 13.09 23.11
N GLU A 135 -7.71 12.93 22.28
CA GLU A 135 -7.71 13.35 20.89
C GLU A 135 -8.29 12.27 19.97
N GLU A 136 -8.82 12.71 18.82
CA GLU A 136 -9.39 11.83 17.80
C GLU A 136 -8.34 11.48 16.73
N TYR A 137 -8.31 10.22 16.31
CA TYR A 137 -7.38 9.70 15.32
C TYR A 137 -8.09 8.88 14.27
N THR A 138 -7.55 8.90 13.05
CA THR A 138 -7.96 7.99 11.99
C THR A 138 -7.08 6.74 12.02
N VAL A 139 -7.71 5.58 12.14
CA VAL A 139 -7.06 4.27 12.04
C VAL A 139 -7.22 3.75 10.63
N VAL A 140 -6.13 3.34 10.02
CA VAL A 140 -6.13 2.65 8.74
C VAL A 140 -6.25 1.15 8.99
N LEU A 141 -7.35 0.56 8.55
CA LEU A 141 -7.57 -0.88 8.60
C LEU A 141 -7.45 -1.48 7.20
N ARG A 142 -6.42 -2.28 6.98
CA ARG A 142 -6.27 -3.03 5.75
C ARG A 142 -7.21 -4.24 5.75
N PRO A 143 -7.90 -4.56 4.63
CA PRO A 143 -8.82 -5.70 4.57
C PRO A 143 -8.20 -7.01 5.04
N GLU A 144 -6.96 -7.30 4.65
CA GLU A 144 -6.23 -8.50 5.01
C GLU A 144 -5.81 -8.59 6.49
N SER A 145 -5.87 -7.48 7.22
CA SER A 145 -5.61 -7.44 8.66
C SER A 145 -6.87 -7.57 9.51
N ALA A 146 -8.04 -7.66 8.88
CA ALA A 146 -9.31 -7.87 9.54
C ALA A 146 -9.78 -9.32 9.39
N ALA A 147 -10.47 -9.83 10.42
CA ALA A 147 -11.11 -11.13 10.37
C ALA A 147 -12.54 -11.02 10.92
N LEU A 148 -13.47 -11.71 10.26
CA LEU A 148 -14.82 -11.88 10.80
C LEU A 148 -14.78 -12.86 11.97
N SER A 149 -15.45 -12.54 13.05
CA SER A 149 -15.51 -13.35 14.27
C SER A 149 -16.90 -13.27 14.90
N ASP A 150 -17.31 -14.34 15.55
CA ASP A 150 -18.54 -14.38 16.34
C ASP A 150 -18.35 -13.78 17.75
N LYS A 151 -17.14 -13.39 18.12
CA LYS A 151 -16.79 -12.92 19.48
C LYS A 151 -15.84 -11.74 19.42
N GLY A 152 -16.26 -10.66 20.08
CA GLY A 152 -15.47 -9.44 20.25
C GLY A 152 -15.28 -8.66 18.96
N GLY A 153 -14.57 -7.53 19.05
CA GLY A 153 -14.31 -6.64 17.94
C GLY A 153 -15.46 -5.69 17.64
N LEU A 154 -15.38 -5.02 16.50
CA LEU A 154 -16.40 -4.06 16.07
C LEU A 154 -17.65 -4.80 15.56
N PRO A 155 -18.84 -4.54 16.12
CA PRO A 155 -20.09 -5.07 15.59
C PRO A 155 -20.27 -4.67 14.14
N CYS A 156 -20.57 -5.63 13.28
CA CYS A 156 -20.75 -5.35 11.86
C CYS A 156 -21.83 -6.22 11.23
N THR A 157 -22.39 -5.73 10.14
CA THR A 157 -23.32 -6.48 9.28
C THR A 157 -22.69 -6.67 7.92
N VAL A 158 -22.64 -7.92 7.45
CA VAL A 158 -22.17 -8.21 6.07
C VAL A 158 -23.26 -7.79 5.09
N GLU A 159 -22.97 -6.82 4.24
CA GLU A 159 -23.87 -6.30 3.21
C GLU A 159 -23.68 -7.01 1.86
N LEU A 160 -22.43 -7.31 1.51
CA LEU A 160 -22.09 -7.94 0.25
C LEU A 160 -20.91 -8.87 0.43
N SER A 161 -20.93 -9.97 -0.32
CA SER A 161 -19.86 -10.97 -0.36
C SER A 161 -19.54 -11.25 -1.82
N CYS A 162 -18.28 -11.06 -2.22
CA CYS A 162 -17.80 -11.26 -3.58
C CYS A 162 -16.67 -12.29 -3.61
N PHE A 163 -16.85 -13.37 -4.38
CA PHE A 163 -15.79 -14.35 -4.58
C PHE A 163 -14.79 -13.87 -5.64
N MET A 164 -13.52 -13.74 -5.27
CA MET A 164 -12.44 -13.23 -6.11
C MET A 164 -11.45 -14.32 -6.56
N GLY A 165 -11.83 -15.59 -6.47
CA GLY A 165 -11.02 -16.74 -6.85
C GLY A 165 -10.14 -17.25 -5.69
N SER A 166 -9.08 -16.55 -5.34
CA SER A 166 -8.17 -16.94 -4.25
C SER A 166 -8.61 -16.44 -2.88
N TYR A 167 -9.52 -15.49 -2.82
CA TYR A 167 -10.06 -14.92 -1.57
C TYR A 167 -11.52 -14.49 -1.75
N GLN A 168 -12.17 -14.23 -0.62
CA GLN A 168 -13.51 -13.68 -0.53
C GLN A 168 -13.43 -12.25 -0.03
N ASN A 169 -14.02 -11.32 -0.76
CA ASN A 169 -14.13 -9.93 -0.32
C ASN A 169 -15.51 -9.71 0.33
N TYR A 170 -15.52 -9.08 1.51
CA TYR A 170 -16.72 -8.76 2.26
C TYR A 170 -16.85 -7.24 2.39
N HIS A 171 -18.00 -6.71 2.01
CA HIS A 171 -18.39 -5.36 2.37
C HIS A 171 -19.22 -5.43 3.65
N VAL A 172 -18.74 -4.78 4.68
CA VAL A 172 -19.38 -4.76 5.99
C VAL A 172 -19.74 -3.35 6.39
N ARG A 173 -20.88 -3.19 7.04
CA ARG A 173 -21.24 -1.94 7.71
C ARG A 173 -20.92 -2.10 9.19
N VAL A 174 -20.19 -1.13 9.74
CA VAL A 174 -19.88 -1.00 11.16
C VAL A 174 -20.80 0.08 11.74
N GLY A 175 -21.51 -0.22 12.84
CA GLY A 175 -22.44 0.69 13.50
C GLY A 175 -23.87 0.62 12.98
#